data_3a7e2d87f35253407118641cc7ded741
#
_entry.id   3a7e2d87f35253407118641cc7ded741
#
_cell.length_a   1.000
_cell.length_b   1.000
_cell.length_c   1.000
_cell.angle_alpha   90.00
_cell.angle_beta   90.00
_cell.angle_gamma   90.00
#
_symmetry.space_group_name_H-M   'P 1'
#
loop_
_entity.id
_entity.type
_entity.pdbx_description
1 polymer ?
#
loop_
_entity_poly.entity_id
_entity_poly.type
_entity_poly.pdbx_seq_one_letter_code
_entity_poly.pdbx_strand_id
1 'polypeptide(L)'
;AQAHFAGHSLGGMIGPAYAHRYPDRVLSLGLLSTAAFRTEDDSAKVKAVVAQMRDKGIGQVLDTLTARWFTDAFCAARPDVIDWRKRQVMDTDPEVFLNVFDIYAETEMAPWLPEVTAPAQIITGELDGGCNPRLNQLIHQALPGSELVILPHLKHAIFIEATEQVLPHVRPFLLQLA
;
A
#
# COMPACT_ATOMS: atom_id res chain seq x y z
N ALA A 1 11.89 19.70 -12.93
CA ALA A 1 11.32 19.84 -11.59
C ALA A 1 11.43 18.50 -10.85
N GLN A 2 11.67 18.56 -9.55
CA GLN A 2 11.74 17.41 -8.64
C GLN A 2 10.54 17.45 -7.69
N ALA A 3 10.13 16.29 -7.15
CA ALA A 3 9.03 16.20 -6.22
C ALA A 3 9.26 15.11 -5.17
N HIS A 4 8.62 15.26 -4.01
CA HIS A 4 8.39 14.17 -3.09
C HIS A 4 7.23 13.31 -3.59
N PHE A 5 7.33 12.01 -3.40
CA PHE A 5 6.27 11.08 -3.76
C PHE A 5 5.85 10.29 -2.53
N ALA A 6 4.56 10.33 -2.20
CA ALA A 6 4.00 9.47 -1.17
C ALA A 6 2.83 8.67 -1.76
N GLY A 7 2.86 7.36 -1.57
CA GLY A 7 1.87 6.46 -2.13
C GLY A 7 1.47 5.34 -1.19
N HIS A 8 0.20 4.97 -1.24
CA HIS A 8 -0.38 3.89 -0.46
C HIS A 8 -0.68 2.68 -1.35
N SER A 9 -0.39 1.48 -0.88
CA SER A 9 -0.66 0.23 -1.56
C SER A 9 0.00 0.20 -2.97
N LEU A 10 -0.76 0.10 -4.06
CA LEU A 10 -0.24 0.22 -5.42
C LEU A 10 0.51 1.56 -5.63
N GLY A 11 0.02 2.66 -5.04
CA GLY A 11 0.74 3.95 -5.08
C GLY A 11 2.15 3.86 -4.50
N GLY A 12 2.35 3.02 -3.47
CA GLY A 12 3.65 2.71 -2.89
C GLY A 12 4.57 1.88 -3.81
N MET A 13 4.04 1.26 -4.86
CA MET A 13 4.83 0.59 -5.91
C MET A 13 5.16 1.56 -7.07
N ILE A 14 4.25 2.47 -7.38
CA ILE A 14 4.43 3.46 -8.47
C ILE A 14 5.58 4.41 -8.16
N GLY A 15 5.71 4.87 -6.91
CA GLY A 15 6.78 5.78 -6.49
C GLY A 15 8.19 5.24 -6.75
N PRO A 16 8.54 4.06 -6.21
CA PRO A 16 9.81 3.41 -6.49
C PRO A 16 10.05 3.13 -7.97
N ALA A 17 9.04 2.67 -8.71
CA ALA A 17 9.15 2.44 -10.15
C ALA A 17 9.47 3.73 -10.92
N TYR A 18 8.85 4.84 -10.52
CA TYR A 18 9.16 6.15 -11.09
C TYR A 18 10.57 6.63 -10.71
N ALA A 19 10.98 6.45 -9.44
CA ALA A 19 12.31 6.83 -8.97
C ALA A 19 13.42 6.00 -9.63
N HIS A 20 13.21 4.71 -9.83
CA HIS A 20 14.13 3.84 -10.55
C HIS A 20 14.34 4.32 -11.99
N ARG A 21 13.28 4.71 -12.68
CA ARG A 21 13.37 5.18 -14.07
C ARG A 21 13.85 6.64 -14.20
N TYR A 22 13.55 7.48 -13.21
CA TYR A 22 13.83 8.91 -13.23
C TYR A 22 14.40 9.39 -11.89
N PRO A 23 15.62 8.92 -11.50
CA PRO A 23 16.17 9.18 -10.16
C PRO A 23 16.30 10.66 -9.85
N ASP A 24 16.66 11.48 -10.85
CA ASP A 24 16.83 12.93 -10.70
C ASP A 24 15.50 13.70 -10.52
N ARG A 25 14.36 13.02 -10.56
CA ARG A 25 13.04 13.65 -10.46
C ARG A 25 12.38 13.43 -9.10
N VAL A 26 12.93 12.55 -8.26
CA VAL A 26 12.34 12.16 -6.97
C VAL A 26 13.24 12.62 -5.84
N LEU A 27 12.70 13.49 -4.97
CA LEU A 27 13.41 13.96 -3.78
C LEU A 27 13.32 12.92 -2.64
N SER A 28 12.19 12.30 -2.46
CA SER A 28 11.99 11.23 -1.47
C SER A 28 10.73 10.41 -1.75
N LEU A 29 10.64 9.26 -1.07
CA LEU A 29 9.57 8.28 -1.19
C LEU A 29 8.90 8.01 0.16
N GLY A 30 7.59 8.25 0.26
CA GLY A 30 6.74 7.75 1.32
C GLY A 30 6.03 6.48 0.86
N LEU A 31 6.41 5.33 1.40
CA LEU A 31 5.91 4.00 1.01
C LEU A 31 4.97 3.47 2.09
N LEU A 32 3.67 3.52 1.82
CA LEU A 32 2.64 3.28 2.83
C LEU A 32 1.85 2.01 2.49
N SER A 33 1.88 1.03 3.38
CA SER A 33 1.21 -0.27 3.19
C SER A 33 1.42 -0.83 1.79
N THR A 34 2.68 -0.96 1.36
CA THR A 34 3.05 -1.49 0.05
C THR A 34 3.76 -2.83 0.16
N ALA A 35 4.05 -3.48 -0.96
CA ALA A 35 4.65 -4.80 -0.98
C ALA A 35 5.72 -4.94 -2.05
N ALA A 36 6.80 -5.64 -1.68
CA ALA A 36 7.80 -6.23 -2.56
C ALA A 36 8.31 -7.52 -1.91
N PHE A 37 9.09 -8.31 -2.62
CA PHE A 37 9.64 -9.60 -2.11
C PHE A 37 8.55 -10.61 -1.76
N ARG A 38 7.46 -10.61 -2.54
CA ARG A 38 6.40 -11.60 -2.37
C ARG A 38 6.89 -12.99 -2.75
N THR A 39 6.55 -13.97 -1.93
CA THR A 39 6.70 -15.38 -2.27
C THR A 39 5.66 -15.78 -3.32
N GLU A 40 5.84 -16.97 -3.90
CA GLU A 40 4.83 -17.55 -4.78
C GLU A 40 3.47 -17.70 -4.07
N ASP A 41 3.48 -18.06 -2.77
CA ASP A 41 2.27 -18.17 -1.95
C ASP A 41 1.61 -16.80 -1.72
N ASP A 42 2.37 -15.74 -1.43
CA ASP A 42 1.84 -14.38 -1.33
C ASP A 42 1.16 -13.95 -2.64
N SER A 43 1.83 -14.21 -3.77
CA SER A 43 1.31 -13.87 -5.10
C SER A 43 0.06 -14.68 -5.46
N ALA A 44 0.04 -15.98 -5.12
CA ALA A 44 -1.12 -16.84 -5.34
C ALA A 44 -2.35 -16.37 -4.55
N LYS A 45 -2.17 -15.90 -3.31
CA LYS A 45 -3.26 -15.33 -2.49
C LYS A 45 -3.87 -14.09 -3.12
N VAL A 46 -3.06 -13.18 -3.68
CA VAL A 46 -3.56 -11.99 -4.37
C VAL A 46 -4.33 -12.39 -5.64
N LYS A 47 -3.75 -13.26 -6.47
CA LYS A 47 -4.39 -13.77 -7.69
C LYS A 47 -5.71 -14.47 -7.40
N ALA A 48 -5.81 -15.23 -6.30
CA ALA A 48 -7.05 -15.86 -5.88
C ALA A 48 -8.15 -14.84 -5.55
N VAL A 49 -7.81 -13.71 -4.93
CA VAL A 49 -8.77 -12.62 -4.68
C VAL A 49 -9.24 -12.00 -5.98
N VAL A 50 -8.34 -11.75 -6.93
CA VAL A 50 -8.69 -11.23 -8.26
C VAL A 50 -9.63 -12.20 -8.99
N ALA A 51 -9.31 -13.48 -8.98
CA ALA A 51 -10.16 -14.51 -9.60
C ALA A 51 -11.56 -14.54 -8.99
N GLN A 52 -11.68 -14.42 -7.66
CA GLN A 52 -12.99 -14.35 -6.98
C GLN A 52 -13.78 -13.10 -7.39
N MET A 53 -13.13 -11.94 -7.53
CA MET A 53 -13.79 -10.72 -7.98
C MET A 53 -14.30 -10.84 -9.42
N ARG A 54 -13.55 -11.50 -10.30
CA ARG A 54 -13.96 -11.76 -11.69
C ARG A 54 -15.11 -12.76 -11.77
N ASP A 55 -15.08 -13.82 -10.97
CA ASP A 55 -16.09 -14.88 -10.98
C ASP A 55 -17.41 -14.45 -10.32
N LYS A 56 -17.33 -13.83 -9.13
CA LYS A 56 -18.51 -13.52 -8.29
C LYS A 56 -18.97 -12.07 -8.41
N GLY A 57 -18.16 -11.21 -9.03
CA GLY A 57 -18.35 -9.77 -9.02
C GLY A 57 -17.77 -9.10 -7.77
N ILE A 58 -17.30 -7.86 -7.96
CA ILE A 58 -16.61 -7.06 -6.91
C ILE A 58 -17.49 -6.91 -5.66
N GLY A 59 -18.79 -6.62 -5.85
CA GLY A 59 -19.72 -6.40 -4.74
C GLY A 59 -19.83 -7.58 -3.78
N GLN A 60 -19.73 -8.82 -4.25
CA GLN A 60 -19.82 -10.00 -3.40
C GLN A 60 -18.55 -10.27 -2.59
N VAL A 61 -17.41 -9.73 -3.05
CA VAL A 61 -16.11 -9.88 -2.37
C VAL A 61 -15.81 -8.68 -1.47
N LEU A 62 -16.58 -7.61 -1.60
CA LEU A 62 -16.30 -6.32 -0.99
C LEU A 62 -16.26 -6.35 0.55
N ASP A 63 -17.12 -7.15 1.19
CA ASP A 63 -17.09 -7.31 2.65
C ASP A 63 -15.79 -7.98 3.12
N THR A 64 -15.32 -8.97 2.38
CA THR A 64 -14.03 -9.62 2.66
C THR A 64 -12.86 -8.66 2.47
N LEU A 65 -12.89 -7.84 1.41
CA LEU A 65 -11.87 -6.81 1.18
C LEU A 65 -11.88 -5.77 2.30
N THR A 66 -13.06 -5.28 2.69
CA THR A 66 -13.24 -4.31 3.76
C THR A 66 -12.69 -4.83 5.10
N ALA A 67 -12.98 -6.09 5.44
CA ALA A 67 -12.45 -6.73 6.64
C ALA A 67 -10.91 -6.90 6.65
N ARG A 68 -10.29 -6.92 5.48
CA ARG A 68 -8.81 -6.90 5.34
C ARG A 68 -8.22 -5.50 5.44
N TRP A 69 -8.98 -4.48 5.03
CA TRP A 69 -8.50 -3.10 5.00
C TRP A 69 -8.59 -2.40 6.34
N PHE A 70 -9.67 -2.64 7.10
CA PHE A 70 -9.97 -1.94 8.34
C PHE A 70 -10.02 -2.89 9.53
N THR A 71 -9.72 -2.37 10.72
CA THR A 71 -9.91 -3.13 11.96
C THR A 71 -11.40 -3.30 12.27
N ASP A 72 -11.72 -4.34 13.02
CA ASP A 72 -13.10 -4.59 13.43
C ASP A 72 -13.63 -3.47 14.34
N ALA A 73 -12.74 -2.92 15.18
CA ALA A 73 -13.04 -1.78 16.05
C ALA A 73 -13.42 -0.53 15.22
N PHE A 74 -12.65 -0.24 14.15
CA PHE A 74 -12.95 0.89 13.27
C PHE A 74 -14.24 0.66 12.49
N CYS A 75 -14.47 -0.54 11.97
CA CYS A 75 -15.71 -0.88 11.28
C CYS A 75 -16.95 -0.66 12.18
N ALA A 76 -16.85 -1.03 13.45
CA ALA A 76 -17.93 -0.83 14.42
C ALA A 76 -18.12 0.65 14.80
N ALA A 77 -17.02 1.40 14.95
CA ALA A 77 -17.05 2.81 15.35
C ALA A 77 -17.44 3.77 14.21
N ARG A 78 -17.10 3.43 12.96
CA ARG A 78 -17.27 4.30 11.79
C ARG A 78 -17.93 3.57 10.60
N PRO A 79 -19.12 3.02 10.78
CA PRO A 79 -19.86 2.39 9.69
C PRO A 79 -20.13 3.34 8.51
N ASP A 80 -20.27 4.64 8.79
CA ASP A 80 -20.41 5.69 7.78
C ASP A 80 -19.24 5.75 6.80
N VAL A 81 -18.00 5.64 7.31
CA VAL A 81 -16.78 5.62 6.49
C VAL A 81 -16.66 4.32 5.70
N ILE A 82 -17.03 3.20 6.30
CA ILE A 82 -17.03 1.90 5.63
C ILE A 82 -18.01 1.89 4.46
N ASP A 83 -19.23 2.38 4.67
CA ASP A 83 -20.25 2.48 3.62
C ASP A 83 -19.84 3.45 2.51
N TRP A 84 -19.24 4.59 2.88
CA TRP A 84 -18.67 5.51 1.91
C TRP A 84 -17.59 4.83 1.05
N ARG A 85 -16.67 4.09 1.68
CA ARG A 85 -15.60 3.39 0.94
C ARG A 85 -16.15 2.30 0.03
N LYS A 86 -17.14 1.54 0.48
CA LYS A 86 -17.83 0.54 -0.34
C LYS A 86 -18.50 1.19 -1.56
N ARG A 87 -19.18 2.31 -1.38
CA ARG A 87 -19.76 3.07 -2.50
C ARG A 87 -18.70 3.52 -3.49
N GLN A 88 -17.59 4.08 -3.03
CA GLN A 88 -16.48 4.46 -3.93
C GLN A 88 -15.99 3.30 -4.79
N VAL A 89 -15.87 2.10 -4.22
CA VAL A 89 -15.48 0.91 -4.99
C VAL A 89 -16.54 0.56 -6.01
N MET A 90 -17.82 0.56 -5.62
CA MET A 90 -18.93 0.23 -6.52
C MET A 90 -19.18 1.26 -7.62
N ASP A 91 -18.84 2.52 -7.39
CA ASP A 91 -18.93 3.62 -8.36
C ASP A 91 -17.72 3.65 -9.32
N THR A 92 -16.65 2.92 -8.98
CA THR A 92 -15.48 2.78 -9.88
C THR A 92 -15.82 1.79 -11.00
N ASP A 93 -15.40 2.11 -12.23
CA ASP A 93 -15.50 1.18 -13.34
C ASP A 93 -14.87 -0.18 -12.95
N PRO A 94 -15.62 -1.30 -13.07
CA PRO A 94 -15.15 -2.61 -12.63
C PRO A 94 -13.83 -3.05 -13.29
N GLU A 95 -13.64 -2.75 -14.58
CA GLU A 95 -12.40 -3.08 -15.28
C GLU A 95 -11.22 -2.29 -14.74
N VAL A 96 -11.42 -0.99 -14.43
CA VAL A 96 -10.38 -0.16 -13.82
C VAL A 96 -10.02 -0.69 -12.43
N PHE A 97 -11.01 -1.07 -11.62
CA PHE A 97 -10.77 -1.63 -10.29
C PHE A 97 -10.01 -2.95 -10.36
N LEU A 98 -10.38 -3.86 -11.27
CA LEU A 98 -9.70 -5.14 -11.48
C LEU A 98 -8.27 -4.95 -12.00
N ASN A 99 -8.06 -4.03 -12.95
CA ASN A 99 -6.73 -3.72 -13.48
C ASN A 99 -5.75 -3.24 -12.39
N VAL A 100 -6.23 -2.48 -11.39
CA VAL A 100 -5.40 -2.09 -10.22
C VAL A 100 -4.89 -3.32 -9.48
N PHE A 101 -5.75 -4.31 -9.26
CA PHE A 101 -5.36 -5.55 -8.58
C PHE A 101 -4.48 -6.46 -9.46
N ASP A 102 -4.71 -6.50 -10.78
CA ASP A 102 -3.85 -7.25 -11.71
C ASP A 102 -2.43 -6.66 -11.71
N ILE A 103 -2.29 -5.35 -11.85
CA ILE A 103 -1.00 -4.66 -11.80
C ILE A 103 -0.30 -4.96 -10.46
N TYR A 104 -1.04 -4.86 -9.35
CA TYR A 104 -0.50 -5.18 -8.03
C TYR A 104 -0.06 -6.65 -7.92
N ALA A 105 -0.83 -7.59 -8.47
CA ALA A 105 -0.55 -9.03 -8.40
C ALA A 105 0.64 -9.46 -9.28
N GLU A 106 0.84 -8.78 -10.40
CA GLU A 106 1.83 -9.15 -11.43
C GLU A 106 3.15 -8.40 -11.28
N THR A 107 3.13 -7.21 -10.67
CA THR A 107 4.35 -6.40 -10.51
C THR A 107 5.13 -6.84 -9.28
N GLU A 108 6.45 -7.08 -9.45
CA GLU A 108 7.38 -7.34 -8.36
C GLU A 108 8.55 -6.34 -8.44
N MET A 109 8.81 -5.65 -7.33
CA MET A 109 9.85 -4.62 -7.25
C MET A 109 11.23 -5.18 -6.84
N ALA A 110 11.27 -6.34 -6.21
CA ALA A 110 12.48 -6.93 -5.64
C ALA A 110 13.72 -6.93 -6.58
N PRO A 111 13.59 -7.23 -7.90
CA PRO A 111 14.75 -7.30 -8.79
C PRO A 111 15.51 -5.98 -8.98
N TRP A 112 14.81 -4.84 -8.87
CA TRP A 112 15.37 -3.53 -9.18
C TRP A 112 15.25 -2.52 -8.01
N LEU A 113 14.50 -2.85 -6.96
CA LEU A 113 14.32 -1.96 -5.80
C LEU A 113 15.64 -1.50 -5.15
N PRO A 114 16.69 -2.34 -5.03
CA PRO A 114 17.99 -1.90 -4.50
C PRO A 114 18.70 -0.82 -5.32
N GLU A 115 18.26 -0.58 -6.55
CA GLU A 115 18.83 0.48 -7.41
C GLU A 115 18.20 1.86 -7.14
N VAL A 116 17.12 1.91 -6.36
CA VAL A 116 16.45 3.16 -5.97
C VAL A 116 17.28 3.87 -4.89
N THR A 117 17.74 5.05 -5.19
CA THR A 117 18.63 5.85 -4.31
C THR A 117 17.91 6.96 -3.56
N ALA A 118 16.65 7.24 -3.90
CA ALA A 118 15.88 8.27 -3.21
C ALA A 118 15.64 7.89 -1.74
N PRO A 119 15.83 8.83 -0.80
CA PRO A 119 15.47 8.60 0.62
C PRO A 119 14.05 8.09 0.75
N ALA A 120 13.83 7.08 1.59
CA ALA A 120 12.53 6.44 1.71
C ALA A 120 12.08 6.30 3.16
N GLN A 121 10.78 6.54 3.41
CA GLN A 121 10.10 6.19 4.63
C GLN A 121 9.04 5.13 4.32
N ILE A 122 9.05 4.06 5.11
CA ILE A 122 8.19 2.89 4.93
C ILE A 122 7.28 2.79 6.15
N ILE A 123 5.97 2.76 5.92
CA ILE A 123 4.99 2.66 7.02
C ILE A 123 3.96 1.59 6.66
N THR A 124 3.69 0.66 7.58
CA THR A 124 2.65 -0.34 7.41
C THR A 124 1.93 -0.66 8.71
N GLY A 125 0.73 -1.19 8.63
CA GLY A 125 0.01 -1.71 9.79
C GLY A 125 0.55 -3.09 10.20
N GLU A 126 0.65 -3.33 11.50
CA GLU A 126 1.09 -4.62 12.08
C GLU A 126 0.23 -5.79 11.59
N LEU A 127 -1.07 -5.55 11.42
CA LEU A 127 -2.08 -6.54 11.04
C LEU A 127 -2.43 -6.51 9.53
N ASP A 128 -1.65 -5.77 8.73
CA ASP A 128 -1.84 -5.77 7.28
C ASP A 128 -1.52 -7.16 6.70
N GLY A 129 -2.52 -7.85 6.21
CA GLY A 129 -2.37 -9.21 5.69
C GLY A 129 -1.80 -9.29 4.27
N GLY A 130 -1.88 -8.20 3.50
CA GLY A 130 -1.41 -8.14 2.12
C GLY A 130 -0.05 -7.47 1.98
N CYS A 131 0.11 -6.32 2.61
CA CYS A 131 1.35 -5.54 2.67
C CYS A 131 1.96 -5.64 4.07
N ASN A 132 2.17 -6.86 4.52
CA ASN A 132 2.49 -7.20 5.90
C ASN A 132 3.89 -6.71 6.35
N PRO A 133 4.16 -6.67 7.68
CA PRO A 133 5.43 -6.23 8.22
C PRO A 133 6.65 -6.95 7.63
N ARG A 134 6.55 -8.26 7.35
CA ARG A 134 7.66 -9.03 6.74
C ARG A 134 8.08 -8.43 5.38
N LEU A 135 7.13 -8.13 4.51
CA LEU A 135 7.40 -7.55 3.20
C LEU A 135 7.99 -6.14 3.33
N ASN A 136 7.48 -5.34 4.26
CA ASN A 136 7.98 -3.99 4.49
C ASN A 136 9.37 -3.96 5.16
N GLN A 137 9.70 -4.96 5.99
CA GLN A 137 11.07 -5.17 6.49
C GLN A 137 12.05 -5.51 5.36
N LEU A 138 11.64 -6.34 4.40
CA LEU A 138 12.46 -6.67 3.22
C LEU A 138 12.66 -5.44 2.31
N ILE A 139 11.64 -4.61 2.13
CA ILE A 139 11.76 -3.33 1.43
C ILE A 139 12.77 -2.43 2.15
N HIS A 140 12.68 -2.31 3.47
CA HIS A 140 13.62 -1.55 4.30
C HIS A 140 15.07 -2.04 4.15
N GLN A 141 15.27 -3.35 4.15
CA GLN A 141 16.60 -3.95 3.93
C GLN A 141 17.15 -3.67 2.54
N ALA A 142 16.29 -3.57 1.54
CA ALA A 142 16.66 -3.29 0.15
C ALA A 142 16.91 -1.81 -0.15
N LEU A 143 16.46 -0.90 0.72
CA LEU A 143 16.61 0.56 0.59
C LEU A 143 17.50 1.10 1.72
N PRO A 144 18.84 1.11 1.55
CA PRO A 144 19.75 1.59 2.59
C PRO A 144 19.44 3.02 3.01
N GLY A 145 19.39 3.27 4.32
CA GLY A 145 19.08 4.60 4.88
C GLY A 145 17.59 4.92 4.92
N SER A 146 16.71 4.00 4.53
CA SER A 146 15.27 4.18 4.72
C SER A 146 14.88 4.11 6.21
N GLU A 147 13.71 4.64 6.53
CA GLU A 147 13.08 4.52 7.85
C GLU A 147 11.92 3.55 7.77
N LEU A 148 11.74 2.69 8.78
CA LEU A 148 10.61 1.75 8.86
C LEU A 148 9.79 2.01 10.12
N VAL A 149 8.48 2.15 9.93
CA VAL A 149 7.50 2.27 11.01
C VAL A 149 6.43 1.19 10.84
N ILE A 150 6.23 0.37 11.86
CA ILE A 150 5.14 -0.60 11.92
C ILE A 150 4.13 -0.09 12.96
N LEU A 151 2.95 0.30 12.50
CA LEU A 151 1.90 0.85 13.35
C LEU A 151 1.13 -0.29 14.03
N PRO A 152 1.11 -0.34 15.38
CA PRO A 152 0.50 -1.44 16.10
C PRO A 152 -1.01 -1.49 15.89
N HIS A 153 -1.56 -2.69 15.87
CA HIS A 153 -3.00 -2.97 15.81
C HIS A 153 -3.74 -2.47 14.57
N LEU A 154 -3.05 -1.95 13.55
CA LEU A 154 -3.65 -1.45 12.31
C LEU A 154 -3.55 -2.47 11.19
N LYS A 155 -4.57 -2.48 10.32
CA LYS A 155 -4.60 -3.22 9.06
C LYS A 155 -4.11 -2.34 7.90
N HIS A 156 -4.65 -2.51 6.70
CA HIS A 156 -4.16 -1.90 5.45
C HIS A 156 -4.49 -0.42 5.29
N ALA A 157 -5.70 0.00 5.67
CA ALA A 157 -6.21 1.34 5.39
C ALA A 157 -5.72 2.40 6.39
N ILE A 158 -4.42 2.40 6.71
CA ILE A 158 -3.80 3.24 7.75
C ILE A 158 -4.09 4.73 7.59
N PHE A 159 -4.23 5.23 6.35
CA PHE A 159 -4.55 6.64 6.08
C PHE A 159 -5.98 7.02 6.44
N ILE A 160 -6.92 6.10 6.34
CA ILE A 160 -8.33 6.37 6.63
C ILE A 160 -8.59 6.14 8.11
N GLU A 161 -8.06 5.04 8.63
CA GLU A 161 -8.32 4.59 10.00
C GLU A 161 -7.51 5.35 11.05
N ALA A 162 -6.26 5.71 10.73
CA ALA A 162 -5.29 6.19 11.72
C ALA A 162 -4.43 7.36 11.21
N THR A 163 -5.03 8.32 10.52
CA THR A 163 -4.34 9.52 10.00
C THR A 163 -3.47 10.19 11.06
N GLU A 164 -3.97 10.29 12.29
CA GLU A 164 -3.27 10.92 13.43
C GLU A 164 -1.99 10.15 13.83
N GLN A 165 -1.92 8.86 13.54
CA GLN A 165 -0.71 8.06 13.78
C GLN A 165 0.27 8.10 12.60
N VAL A 166 -0.23 8.27 11.38
CA VAL A 166 0.59 8.32 10.15
C VAL A 166 1.27 9.66 9.96
N LEU A 167 0.53 10.76 10.11
CA LEU A 167 1.02 12.11 9.84
C LEU A 167 2.27 12.52 10.62
N PRO A 168 2.44 12.17 11.92
CA PRO A 168 3.65 12.48 12.67
C PRO A 168 4.94 11.88 12.09
N HIS A 169 4.82 10.83 11.31
CA HIS A 169 5.97 10.21 10.60
C HIS A 169 6.18 10.82 9.23
N VAL A 170 5.13 10.90 8.42
CA VAL A 170 5.23 11.35 7.02
C VAL A 170 5.62 12.82 6.91
N ARG A 171 5.00 13.69 7.70
CA ARG A 171 5.21 15.14 7.60
C ARG A 171 6.63 15.58 7.92
N PRO A 172 7.26 15.18 9.05
CA PRO A 172 8.65 15.55 9.34
C PRO A 172 9.61 15.01 8.27
N PHE A 173 9.42 13.77 7.82
CA PHE A 173 10.25 13.16 6.80
C PHE A 173 10.26 13.98 5.50
N LEU A 174 9.10 14.39 5.01
CA LEU A 174 9.01 15.21 3.79
C LEU A 174 9.63 16.62 3.98
N LEU A 175 9.46 17.22 5.17
CA LEU A 175 9.97 18.57 5.46
C LEU A 175 11.49 18.63 5.67
N GLN A 176 12.12 17.53 6.11
CA GLN A 176 13.58 17.46 6.29
C GLN A 176 14.36 17.48 4.96
N LEU A 177 13.68 17.10 3.88
CA LEU A 177 14.27 16.93 2.56
C LEU A 177 13.81 18.01 1.55
N ALA A 178 13.11 19.03 2.02
CA ALA A 178 12.57 20.13 1.22
C ALA A 178 13.60 21.25 0.97
#